data_530bb46cb6c13d6f115784ff6d7da53f
#
_entry.id   530bb46cb6c13d6f115784ff6d7da53f
#
_cell.length_a   1.000
_cell.length_b   1.000
_cell.length_c   1.000
_cell.angle_alpha   90.00
_cell.angle_beta   90.00
_cell.angle_gamma   90.00
#
_symmetry.space_group_name_H-M   'P 1'
#
loop_
_entity.id
_entity.type
_entity.pdbx_description
1 polymer ?
#
loop_
_entity_poly.entity_id
_entity_poly.type
_entity_poly.pdbx_seq_one_letter_code
_entity_poly.pdbx_strand_id
1 'polypeptide(L)'
;MEIIVLGGGTAGYVTSLILKEKFRETINIKIIKSKDIGIIGVGEGSTEHWSDFLNFVNIPHAHMVKECGATFKFGVMFENWGCDKYFHSLDPDFEIKRGQEQISYLKLILENKRLNQDFFYHNKMPFDFAPNQYHFDTHKLNIFLEKVSQQRGIEIIDDIIEEVETDSKGISLIKSKHKKYKADFFIDCTGFKRVLMSKLGAKWVSYKKYLKVNSAITFQTPDENNYNIWTLAKAMDYGWRFKIPVQGRHGNGYIFSDKYTTPEKAKTEIEKDLGHEITIGKHIKFDPGRLDKTWIKNCVAIGLSGNFIEPLEATSIGTSIQQTFLLMHDLQSNCEIIRKEYNNKIIGIMDNIRDFVFLHYLPWKKHNKFWKNYMADNASPSLKRLLSISKKRLLIDQDIEGGDYKLFWAKNFIQVLYGIGFYKLNNKYINNQYKSVPDTFKIM
;
A
#
# COMPACT_ATOMS: atom_id res chain seq x y z
N MET A 1 8.41 -29.62 -4.36
CA MET A 1 7.93 -29.08 -3.05
C MET A 1 6.44 -28.72 -3.20
N GLU A 2 5.61 -29.22 -2.29
CA GLU A 2 4.18 -28.92 -2.24
C GLU A 2 3.93 -27.64 -1.43
N ILE A 3 3.21 -26.69 -2.00
CA ILE A 3 2.86 -25.40 -1.35
C ILE A 3 1.35 -25.26 -1.32
N ILE A 4 0.82 -24.93 -0.15
CA ILE A 4 -0.58 -24.51 -0.02
C ILE A 4 -0.65 -23.03 0.31
N VAL A 5 -1.37 -22.28 -0.55
CA VAL A 5 -1.75 -20.88 -0.31
C VAL A 5 -3.19 -20.89 0.20
N LEU A 6 -3.40 -20.47 1.44
CA LEU A 6 -4.73 -20.37 2.01
C LEU A 6 -5.25 -18.93 1.87
N GLY A 7 -6.22 -18.74 0.98
CA GLY A 7 -6.84 -17.45 0.66
C GLY A 7 -6.72 -17.08 -0.81
N GLY A 8 -7.87 -16.90 -1.48
CA GLY A 8 -8.01 -16.54 -2.90
C GLY A 8 -8.26 -15.03 -3.14
N GLY A 9 -7.67 -14.18 -2.33
CA GLY A 9 -7.62 -12.75 -2.60
C GLY A 9 -6.44 -12.37 -3.49
N THR A 10 -6.31 -11.08 -3.82
CA THR A 10 -5.22 -10.53 -4.67
C THR A 10 -3.84 -10.99 -4.18
N ALA A 11 -3.57 -10.95 -2.87
CA ALA A 11 -2.30 -11.39 -2.31
C ALA A 11 -2.00 -12.88 -2.59
N GLY A 12 -3.00 -13.76 -2.48
CA GLY A 12 -2.85 -15.19 -2.72
C GLY A 12 -2.51 -15.49 -4.18
N TYR A 13 -3.21 -14.89 -5.13
CA TYR A 13 -2.95 -15.10 -6.55
C TYR A 13 -1.60 -14.49 -6.98
N VAL A 14 -1.30 -13.26 -6.57
CA VAL A 14 -0.01 -12.61 -6.86
C VAL A 14 1.15 -13.45 -6.36
N THR A 15 1.07 -13.92 -5.10
CA THR A 15 2.09 -14.78 -4.51
C THR A 15 2.26 -16.08 -5.28
N SER A 16 1.16 -16.74 -5.60
CA SER A 16 1.18 -18.01 -6.33
C SER A 16 1.79 -17.84 -7.73
N LEU A 17 1.43 -16.78 -8.44
CA LEU A 17 1.93 -16.51 -9.79
C LEU A 17 3.43 -16.20 -9.79
N ILE A 18 3.93 -15.38 -8.85
CA ILE A 18 5.35 -15.09 -8.71
C ILE A 18 6.16 -16.36 -8.43
N LEU A 19 5.71 -17.17 -7.47
CA LEU A 19 6.41 -18.38 -7.10
C LEU A 19 6.36 -19.43 -8.24
N LYS A 20 5.22 -19.58 -8.93
CA LYS A 20 5.10 -20.50 -10.07
C LYS A 20 6.00 -20.07 -11.23
N GLU A 21 6.09 -18.76 -11.53
CA GLU A 21 6.99 -18.26 -12.58
C GLU A 21 8.47 -18.54 -12.26
N LYS A 22 8.87 -18.31 -10.99
CA LYS A 22 10.25 -18.52 -10.55
C LYS A 22 10.65 -19.98 -10.55
N PHE A 23 9.82 -20.84 -9.96
CA PHE A 23 10.18 -22.22 -9.65
C PHE A 23 9.61 -23.25 -10.62
N ARG A 24 8.65 -22.84 -11.45
CA ARG A 24 8.06 -23.68 -12.52
C ARG A 24 7.63 -25.05 -11.99
N GLU A 25 8.16 -26.11 -12.57
CA GLU A 25 7.80 -27.51 -12.23
C GLU A 25 8.49 -28.03 -10.96
N THR A 26 9.39 -27.27 -10.35
CA THR A 26 10.04 -27.68 -9.08
C THR A 26 9.13 -27.52 -7.87
N ILE A 27 8.04 -26.77 -8.03
CA ILE A 27 7.01 -26.61 -7.01
C ILE A 27 5.62 -26.92 -7.58
N ASN A 28 4.78 -27.46 -6.70
CA ASN A 28 3.35 -27.62 -6.95
C ASN A 28 2.56 -26.73 -6.00
N ILE A 29 1.69 -25.86 -6.53
CA ILE A 29 0.94 -24.87 -5.75
C ILE A 29 -0.55 -25.20 -5.82
N LYS A 30 -1.19 -25.20 -4.63
CA LYS A 30 -2.64 -25.26 -4.47
C LYS A 30 -3.13 -24.04 -3.75
N ILE A 31 -4.13 -23.35 -4.29
CA ILE A 31 -4.83 -22.26 -3.61
C ILE A 31 -6.13 -22.83 -3.04
N ILE A 32 -6.29 -22.74 -1.73
CA ILE A 32 -7.56 -23.06 -1.08
C ILE A 32 -8.27 -21.74 -0.77
N LYS A 33 -9.45 -21.57 -1.32
CA LYS A 33 -10.30 -20.40 -1.13
C LYS A 33 -11.74 -20.82 -0.86
N SER A 34 -12.56 -19.92 -0.34
CA SER A 34 -14.00 -20.15 -0.23
C SER A 34 -14.77 -19.06 -0.98
N LYS A 35 -15.72 -19.48 -1.81
CA LYS A 35 -16.68 -18.60 -2.48
C LYS A 35 -17.58 -17.88 -1.48
N ASP A 36 -17.88 -18.50 -0.35
CA ASP A 36 -18.79 -17.97 0.68
C ASP A 36 -18.16 -16.81 1.47
N ILE A 37 -16.83 -16.80 1.61
CA ILE A 37 -16.11 -15.74 2.35
C ILE A 37 -15.96 -14.46 1.49
N GLY A 38 -15.78 -14.61 0.18
CA GLY A 38 -15.56 -13.51 -0.73
C GLY A 38 -14.25 -12.76 -0.49
N ILE A 39 -14.15 -11.55 -1.07
CA ILE A 39 -12.98 -10.68 -0.97
C ILE A 39 -13.33 -9.33 -0.37
N ILE A 40 -12.34 -8.69 0.23
CA ILE A 40 -12.41 -7.28 0.65
C ILE A 40 -11.90 -6.44 -0.52
N GLY A 41 -12.74 -5.56 -1.04
CA GLY A 41 -12.31 -4.64 -2.12
C GLY A 41 -13.48 -3.84 -2.68
N VAL A 42 -13.22 -2.61 -3.10
CA VAL A 42 -14.21 -1.66 -3.65
C VAL A 42 -13.74 -1.07 -4.97
N GLY A 43 -12.51 -1.21 -5.25
CA GLY A 43 -11.63 -0.60 -6.21
C GLY A 43 -10.32 -0.31 -5.49
N GLU A 44 -9.22 -0.60 -6.10
CA GLU A 44 -7.91 -0.45 -5.51
C GLU A 44 -6.98 0.31 -6.45
N GLY A 45 -6.02 1.05 -5.87
CA GLY A 45 -4.91 1.61 -6.61
C GLY A 45 -3.68 0.72 -6.44
N SER A 46 -2.83 0.69 -7.44
CA SER A 46 -1.53 0.05 -7.34
C SER A 46 -0.40 1.06 -7.03
N THR A 47 0.78 0.52 -6.77
CA THR A 47 2.06 1.21 -6.81
C THR A 47 2.85 0.68 -8.02
N GLU A 48 4.06 1.20 -8.26
CA GLU A 48 4.98 0.75 -9.33
C GLU A 48 5.29 -0.74 -9.25
N HIS A 49 5.30 -1.34 -8.08
CA HIS A 49 5.51 -2.78 -7.88
C HIS A 49 4.52 -3.66 -8.65
N TRP A 50 3.35 -3.10 -9.01
CA TRP A 50 2.40 -3.82 -9.86
C TRP A 50 2.93 -4.05 -11.26
N SER A 51 3.64 -3.07 -11.83
CA SER A 51 4.33 -3.21 -13.10
C SER A 51 5.44 -4.27 -13.03
N ASP A 52 6.22 -4.26 -11.94
CA ASP A 52 7.25 -5.28 -11.71
C ASP A 52 6.65 -6.68 -11.64
N PHE A 53 5.52 -6.83 -10.95
CA PHE A 53 4.77 -8.08 -10.92
C PHE A 53 4.32 -8.52 -12.32
N LEU A 54 3.63 -7.65 -13.07
CA LEU A 54 3.13 -7.98 -14.40
C LEU A 54 4.27 -8.40 -15.35
N ASN A 55 5.37 -7.65 -15.34
CA ASN A 55 6.54 -7.94 -16.16
C ASN A 55 7.19 -9.26 -15.76
N PHE A 56 7.37 -9.49 -14.45
CA PHE A 56 7.99 -10.72 -13.96
C PHE A 56 7.18 -11.97 -14.32
N VAL A 57 5.86 -11.88 -14.19
CA VAL A 57 4.98 -13.02 -14.52
C VAL A 57 4.50 -13.01 -15.98
N ASN A 58 5.06 -12.19 -16.85
CA ASN A 58 4.72 -12.11 -18.28
C ASN A 58 3.20 -11.94 -18.55
N ILE A 59 2.57 -11.01 -17.83
CA ILE A 59 1.18 -10.60 -18.08
C ILE A 59 1.21 -9.26 -18.82
N PRO A 60 0.70 -9.16 -20.06
CA PRO A 60 0.65 -7.91 -20.79
C PRO A 60 -0.20 -6.84 -20.07
N HIS A 61 0.33 -5.63 -19.94
CA HIS A 61 -0.35 -4.50 -19.28
C HIS A 61 -1.74 -4.18 -19.86
N ALA A 62 -1.95 -4.46 -21.15
CA ALA A 62 -3.24 -4.24 -21.82
C ALA A 62 -4.41 -5.02 -21.18
N HIS A 63 -4.14 -6.16 -20.53
CA HIS A 63 -5.17 -6.93 -19.81
C HIS A 63 -5.74 -6.17 -18.63
N MET A 64 -4.98 -5.26 -17.99
CA MET A 64 -5.49 -4.44 -16.90
C MET A 64 -6.67 -3.58 -17.37
N VAL A 65 -6.53 -2.92 -18.50
CA VAL A 65 -7.59 -2.08 -19.06
C VAL A 65 -8.75 -2.91 -19.61
N LYS A 66 -8.44 -3.99 -20.35
CA LYS A 66 -9.46 -4.79 -21.05
C LYS A 66 -10.28 -5.71 -20.15
N GLU A 67 -9.64 -6.36 -19.18
CA GLU A 67 -10.27 -7.41 -18.37
C GLU A 67 -10.52 -6.99 -16.91
N CYS A 68 -9.69 -6.07 -16.37
CA CYS A 68 -9.81 -5.66 -14.97
C CYS A 68 -10.53 -4.32 -14.77
N GLY A 69 -11.04 -3.70 -15.85
CA GLY A 69 -11.71 -2.41 -15.79
C GLY A 69 -10.81 -1.29 -15.27
N ALA A 70 -9.51 -1.37 -15.54
CA ALA A 70 -8.55 -0.45 -14.99
C ALA A 70 -8.56 0.91 -15.68
N THR A 71 -8.20 1.94 -14.92
CA THR A 71 -7.81 3.27 -15.39
C THR A 71 -6.37 3.54 -14.96
N PHE A 72 -5.73 4.55 -15.54
CA PHE A 72 -4.35 4.89 -15.21
C PHE A 72 -4.26 5.65 -13.89
N LYS A 73 -3.15 5.43 -13.16
CA LYS A 73 -2.84 6.12 -11.92
C LYS A 73 -1.41 6.67 -11.97
N PHE A 74 -1.27 7.97 -11.68
CA PHE A 74 0.03 8.65 -11.63
C PHE A 74 0.36 9.19 -10.24
N GLY A 75 -0.56 9.07 -9.30
CA GLY A 75 -0.33 9.51 -7.93
C GLY A 75 -1.59 9.61 -7.09
N VAL A 76 -1.47 10.39 -6.04
CA VAL A 76 -2.55 10.70 -5.10
C VAL A 76 -2.71 12.21 -4.98
N MET A 77 -3.92 12.69 -5.19
CA MET A 77 -4.31 14.07 -4.96
C MET A 77 -4.83 14.22 -3.54
N PHE A 78 -4.16 15.04 -2.76
CA PHE A 78 -4.54 15.34 -1.38
C PHE A 78 -5.28 16.66 -1.30
N GLU A 79 -6.51 16.64 -0.74
CA GLU A 79 -7.34 17.82 -0.54
C GLU A 79 -7.65 18.02 0.95
N ASN A 80 -7.58 19.27 1.43
CA ASN A 80 -7.85 19.66 2.82
C ASN A 80 -6.86 19.10 3.88
N TRP A 81 -5.68 18.64 3.48
CA TRP A 81 -4.64 18.13 4.38
C TRP A 81 -3.71 19.24 4.90
N GLY A 82 -4.24 20.34 5.36
CA GLY A 82 -3.45 21.44 5.90
C GLY A 82 -3.05 22.53 4.88
N CYS A 83 -3.08 22.24 3.61
CA CYS A 83 -3.06 23.16 2.47
C CYS A 83 -4.27 22.87 1.59
N ASP A 84 -4.54 23.69 0.58
CA ASP A 84 -5.71 23.43 -0.27
C ASP A 84 -5.61 22.11 -0.98
N LYS A 85 -4.55 21.92 -1.74
CA LYS A 85 -4.25 20.72 -2.49
C LYS A 85 -2.76 20.52 -2.62
N TYR A 86 -2.33 19.24 -2.60
CA TYR A 86 -1.02 18.83 -3.09
C TYR A 86 -1.11 17.47 -3.75
N PHE A 87 -0.15 17.20 -4.61
CA PHE A 87 -0.07 15.95 -5.34
C PHE A 87 1.19 15.18 -4.92
N HIS A 88 1.02 13.90 -4.61
CA HIS A 88 2.13 12.99 -4.46
C HIS A 88 2.21 12.11 -5.70
N SER A 89 3.22 12.37 -6.53
CA SER A 89 3.54 11.53 -7.68
C SER A 89 4.28 10.29 -7.22
N LEU A 90 3.85 9.15 -7.67
CA LEU A 90 4.52 7.88 -7.36
C LEU A 90 5.78 7.68 -8.21
N ASP A 91 5.86 8.36 -9.36
CA ASP A 91 7.06 8.40 -10.20
C ASP A 91 7.42 9.85 -10.54
N PRO A 92 8.24 10.51 -9.70
CA PRO A 92 8.63 11.91 -9.89
C PRO A 92 9.75 12.11 -10.92
N ASP A 93 10.38 11.04 -11.42
CA ASP A 93 11.57 11.12 -12.28
C ASP A 93 11.27 11.76 -13.64
N PHE A 94 10.02 12.07 -13.89
CA PHE A 94 9.52 12.69 -15.11
C PHE A 94 10.12 14.07 -15.41
N GLU A 95 10.33 14.91 -14.38
CA GLU A 95 10.95 16.25 -14.52
C GLU A 95 12.32 16.33 -13.87
N ILE A 96 12.77 15.27 -13.20
CA ILE A 96 13.98 15.28 -12.40
C ILE A 96 14.99 14.37 -13.05
N LYS A 97 16.06 14.96 -13.57
CA LYS A 97 17.17 14.20 -14.17
C LYS A 97 17.80 13.33 -13.10
N ARG A 98 17.94 12.04 -13.41
CA ARG A 98 18.57 11.05 -12.56
C ARG A 98 19.99 11.53 -12.14
N GLY A 99 20.25 11.50 -10.82
CA GLY A 99 21.51 11.98 -10.25
C GLY A 99 21.53 13.49 -9.91
N GLN A 100 20.46 14.23 -10.24
CA GLN A 100 20.32 15.65 -9.91
C GLN A 100 19.08 15.96 -9.06
N GLU A 101 18.49 14.91 -8.47
CA GLU A 101 17.21 14.97 -7.77
C GLU A 101 17.21 16.05 -6.67
N GLN A 102 18.28 16.10 -5.87
CA GLN A 102 18.40 17.05 -4.78
C GLN A 102 18.40 18.51 -5.27
N ILE A 103 19.13 18.80 -6.32
CA ILE A 103 19.25 20.16 -6.89
C ILE A 103 17.90 20.57 -7.49
N SER A 104 17.26 19.68 -8.22
CA SER A 104 15.94 19.89 -8.82
C SER A 104 14.89 20.17 -7.76
N TYR A 105 14.85 19.39 -6.67
CA TYR A 105 13.94 19.65 -5.55
C TYR A 105 14.23 20.97 -4.85
N LEU A 106 15.51 21.32 -4.62
CA LEU A 106 15.87 22.61 -4.04
C LEU A 106 15.37 23.77 -4.89
N LYS A 107 15.59 23.70 -6.20
CA LYS A 107 15.13 24.73 -7.14
C LYS A 107 13.60 24.89 -7.11
N LEU A 108 12.87 23.78 -7.24
CA LEU A 108 11.40 23.78 -7.22
C LEU A 108 10.83 24.35 -5.90
N ILE A 109 11.44 23.98 -4.75
CA ILE A 109 11.03 24.48 -3.42
C ILE A 109 11.27 26.00 -3.33
N LEU A 110 12.42 26.48 -3.79
CA LEU A 110 12.77 27.89 -3.73
C LEU A 110 11.95 28.76 -4.68
N GLU A 111 11.67 28.26 -5.87
CA GLU A 111 10.82 28.93 -6.85
C GLU A 111 9.33 28.84 -6.51
N ASN A 112 8.98 28.13 -5.42
CA ASN A 112 7.61 27.84 -5.02
C ASN A 112 6.79 27.21 -6.17
N LYS A 113 7.47 26.49 -7.07
CA LYS A 113 6.83 25.78 -8.16
C LYS A 113 6.25 24.47 -7.61
N ARG A 114 5.14 24.04 -8.17
CA ARG A 114 4.53 22.77 -7.84
C ARG A 114 5.37 21.64 -8.43
N LEU A 115 5.78 20.69 -7.60
CA LEU A 115 6.47 19.49 -8.05
C LEU A 115 5.53 18.66 -8.95
N ASN A 116 5.85 18.52 -10.24
CA ASN A 116 5.16 17.67 -11.23
C ASN A 116 3.62 17.83 -11.31
N GLN A 117 3.11 19.00 -10.90
CA GLN A 117 1.68 19.10 -10.62
C GLN A 117 0.86 19.63 -11.78
N ASP A 118 1.46 20.39 -12.68
CA ASP A 118 0.66 21.05 -13.73
C ASP A 118 0.08 20.07 -14.75
N PHE A 119 0.81 19.00 -15.09
CA PHE A 119 0.29 17.94 -15.95
C PHE A 119 -0.82 17.14 -15.26
N PHE A 120 -0.56 16.69 -14.05
CA PHE A 120 -1.49 15.82 -13.33
C PHE A 120 -2.72 16.58 -12.82
N TYR A 121 -2.58 17.85 -12.44
CA TYR A 121 -3.70 18.69 -12.04
C TYR A 121 -4.74 18.87 -13.15
N HIS A 122 -4.32 18.83 -14.41
CA HIS A 122 -5.18 18.99 -15.58
C HIS A 122 -5.54 17.68 -16.27
N ASN A 123 -5.34 16.53 -15.64
CA ASN A 123 -5.54 15.20 -16.24
C ASN A 123 -4.75 14.98 -17.54
N LYS A 124 -3.65 15.70 -17.73
CA LYS A 124 -2.81 15.55 -18.91
C LYS A 124 -1.79 14.46 -18.68
N MET A 125 -1.73 13.50 -19.60
CA MET A 125 -0.67 12.50 -19.65
C MET A 125 0.49 13.04 -20.48
N PRO A 126 1.73 12.89 -19.99
CA PRO A 126 2.91 13.14 -20.82
C PRO A 126 2.94 12.19 -22.01
N PHE A 127 3.26 12.68 -23.20
CA PHE A 127 3.19 11.92 -24.45
C PHE A 127 4.11 10.67 -24.47
N ASP A 128 5.19 10.68 -23.71
CA ASP A 128 6.24 9.64 -23.74
C ASP A 128 6.23 8.73 -22.50
N PHE A 129 5.21 8.80 -21.65
CA PHE A 129 5.15 8.05 -20.41
C PHE A 129 4.26 6.82 -20.53
N ALA A 130 4.85 5.63 -20.41
CA ALA A 130 4.09 4.39 -20.25
C ALA A 130 3.57 4.29 -18.81
N PRO A 131 2.23 4.21 -18.59
CA PRO A 131 1.69 4.07 -17.24
C PRO A 131 2.16 2.75 -16.63
N ASN A 132 2.71 2.84 -15.42
CA ASN A 132 3.17 1.68 -14.66
C ASN A 132 2.25 1.36 -13.47
N GLN A 133 1.21 2.17 -13.27
CA GLN A 133 0.27 2.03 -12.18
C GLN A 133 -1.16 2.19 -12.65
N TYR A 134 -2.06 1.56 -11.89
CA TYR A 134 -3.47 1.44 -12.26
C TYR A 134 -4.37 1.62 -11.05
N HIS A 135 -5.59 2.10 -11.32
CA HIS A 135 -6.75 1.78 -10.52
C HIS A 135 -7.46 0.60 -11.17
N PHE A 136 -7.96 -0.35 -10.41
CA PHE A 136 -8.69 -1.50 -10.95
C PHE A 136 -9.85 -1.92 -10.07
N ASP A 137 -10.83 -2.54 -10.72
CA ASP A 137 -11.93 -3.21 -10.03
C ASP A 137 -11.42 -4.50 -9.41
N THR A 138 -11.45 -4.56 -8.08
CA THR A 138 -10.90 -5.68 -7.31
C THR A 138 -11.57 -7.02 -7.66
N HIS A 139 -12.88 -7.02 -7.95
CA HIS A 139 -13.58 -8.25 -8.31
C HIS A 139 -13.16 -8.75 -9.69
N LYS A 140 -13.13 -7.85 -10.69
CA LYS A 140 -12.66 -8.19 -12.04
C LYS A 140 -11.22 -8.65 -12.02
N LEU A 141 -10.36 -7.96 -11.27
CA LEU A 141 -8.96 -8.35 -11.11
C LEU A 141 -8.82 -9.76 -10.52
N ASN A 142 -9.59 -10.09 -9.48
CA ASN A 142 -9.52 -11.41 -8.86
C ASN A 142 -9.96 -12.52 -9.82
N ILE A 143 -11.04 -12.31 -10.58
CA ILE A 143 -11.49 -13.26 -11.62
C ILE A 143 -10.39 -13.46 -12.67
N PHE A 144 -9.75 -12.38 -13.11
CA PHE A 144 -8.66 -12.43 -14.07
C PHE A 144 -7.45 -13.20 -13.53
N LEU A 145 -6.99 -12.89 -12.32
CA LEU A 145 -5.86 -13.57 -11.70
C LEU A 145 -6.13 -15.06 -11.42
N GLU A 146 -7.35 -15.41 -11.04
CA GLU A 146 -7.77 -16.81 -10.91
C GLU A 146 -7.64 -17.56 -12.23
N LYS A 147 -8.19 -17.02 -13.31
CA LYS A 147 -8.09 -17.58 -14.67
C LYS A 147 -6.63 -17.79 -15.08
N VAL A 148 -5.77 -16.76 -14.90
CA VAL A 148 -4.35 -16.87 -15.22
C VAL A 148 -3.65 -17.92 -14.37
N SER A 149 -3.97 -18.02 -13.07
CA SER A 149 -3.42 -19.05 -12.18
C SER A 149 -3.76 -20.45 -12.64
N GLN A 150 -5.01 -20.70 -13.01
CA GLN A 150 -5.45 -22.00 -13.56
C GLN A 150 -4.73 -22.35 -14.87
N GLN A 151 -4.59 -21.38 -15.78
CA GLN A 151 -3.87 -21.56 -17.05
C GLN A 151 -2.39 -21.93 -16.85
N ARG A 152 -1.81 -21.55 -15.70
CA ARG A 152 -0.42 -21.89 -15.33
C ARG A 152 -0.29 -23.15 -14.47
N GLY A 153 -1.37 -23.95 -14.38
CA GLY A 153 -1.36 -25.23 -13.66
C GLY A 153 -1.40 -25.08 -12.14
N ILE A 154 -1.83 -23.94 -11.60
CA ILE A 154 -2.10 -23.79 -10.18
C ILE A 154 -3.48 -24.35 -9.87
N GLU A 155 -3.55 -25.36 -9.00
CA GLU A 155 -4.82 -25.97 -8.58
C GLU A 155 -5.57 -25.03 -7.65
N ILE A 156 -6.85 -24.75 -7.95
CA ILE A 156 -7.72 -23.91 -7.12
C ILE A 156 -8.82 -24.77 -6.52
N ILE A 157 -8.87 -24.81 -5.20
CA ILE A 157 -9.79 -25.63 -4.42
C ILE A 157 -10.78 -24.71 -3.70
N ASP A 158 -12.07 -24.94 -3.91
CA ASP A 158 -13.14 -24.27 -3.17
C ASP A 158 -13.43 -25.05 -1.88
N ASP A 159 -12.90 -24.57 -0.75
CA ASP A 159 -13.06 -25.24 0.54
C ASP A 159 -12.85 -24.25 1.71
N ILE A 160 -13.35 -24.62 2.90
CA ILE A 160 -13.19 -23.84 4.13
C ILE A 160 -12.37 -24.65 5.13
N ILE A 161 -11.24 -24.08 5.55
CA ILE A 161 -10.40 -24.68 6.57
C ILE A 161 -10.95 -24.35 7.96
N GLU A 162 -11.28 -25.40 8.71
CA GLU A 162 -11.85 -25.32 10.06
C GLU A 162 -10.81 -25.61 11.15
N GLU A 163 -9.85 -26.47 10.85
CA GLU A 163 -8.83 -26.91 11.82
C GLU A 163 -7.43 -26.85 11.22
N VAL A 164 -6.46 -26.47 12.06
CA VAL A 164 -5.03 -26.40 11.72
C VAL A 164 -4.27 -27.15 12.81
N GLU A 165 -3.58 -28.21 12.44
CA GLU A 165 -2.69 -28.97 13.32
C GLU A 165 -1.24 -28.51 13.16
N THR A 166 -0.52 -28.46 14.27
CA THR A 166 0.89 -28.02 14.30
C THR A 166 1.75 -29.03 15.04
N ASP A 167 3.03 -29.09 14.67
CA ASP A 167 4.06 -29.88 15.33
C ASP A 167 5.35 -29.07 15.56
N SER A 168 6.43 -29.75 15.89
CA SER A 168 7.74 -29.11 16.08
C SER A 168 8.28 -28.44 14.80
N LYS A 169 7.82 -28.85 13.61
CA LYS A 169 8.26 -28.33 12.30
C LYS A 169 7.36 -27.19 11.78
N GLY A 170 6.20 -26.96 12.41
CA GLY A 170 5.25 -25.91 12.00
C GLY A 170 3.85 -26.45 11.79
N ILE A 171 3.22 -26.12 10.67
CA ILE A 171 1.91 -26.67 10.29
C ILE A 171 2.12 -28.07 9.70
N SER A 172 1.50 -29.06 10.32
CA SER A 172 1.56 -30.45 9.88
C SER A 172 0.39 -30.86 9.00
N LEU A 173 -0.78 -30.23 9.22
CA LEU A 173 -2.01 -30.58 8.53
C LEU A 173 -3.04 -29.43 8.67
N ILE A 174 -3.80 -29.20 7.60
CA ILE A 174 -5.02 -28.36 7.66
C ILE A 174 -6.22 -29.19 7.24
N LYS A 175 -7.37 -28.96 7.87
CA LYS A 175 -8.59 -29.75 7.65
C LYS A 175 -9.77 -28.85 7.33
N SER A 176 -10.53 -29.25 6.34
CA SER A 176 -11.90 -28.80 6.13
C SER A 176 -12.87 -29.84 6.72
N LYS A 177 -14.16 -29.59 6.60
CA LYS A 177 -15.19 -30.52 7.03
C LYS A 177 -15.04 -31.91 6.40
N HIS A 178 -14.52 -31.99 5.18
CA HIS A 178 -14.52 -33.21 4.38
C HIS A 178 -13.15 -33.73 3.96
N LYS A 179 -12.12 -32.84 3.99
CA LYS A 179 -10.80 -33.16 3.45
C LYS A 179 -9.66 -32.74 4.38
N LYS A 180 -8.55 -33.45 4.23
CA LYS A 180 -7.28 -33.13 4.89
C LYS A 180 -6.24 -32.75 3.85
N TYR A 181 -5.46 -31.68 4.12
CA TYR A 181 -4.46 -31.22 3.22
C TYR A 181 -3.10 -31.12 3.92
N LYS A 182 -2.08 -31.65 3.27
CA LYS A 182 -0.67 -31.59 3.71
C LYS A 182 0.16 -30.88 2.65
N ALA A 183 1.19 -30.18 3.10
CA ALA A 183 2.16 -29.54 2.22
C ALA A 183 3.51 -29.40 2.95
N ASP A 184 4.57 -29.15 2.18
CA ASP A 184 5.88 -28.84 2.71
C ASP A 184 5.92 -27.41 3.26
N PHE A 185 5.17 -26.51 2.61
CA PHE A 185 5.15 -25.07 2.94
C PHE A 185 3.73 -24.49 2.83
N PHE A 186 3.42 -23.55 3.72
CA PHE A 186 2.12 -22.90 3.77
C PHE A 186 2.26 -21.39 3.65
N ILE A 187 1.32 -20.75 2.95
CA ILE A 187 1.24 -19.31 2.81
C ILE A 187 -0.12 -18.84 3.32
N ASP A 188 -0.12 -18.04 4.38
CA ASP A 188 -1.33 -17.47 4.97
C ASP A 188 -1.71 -16.18 4.26
N CYS A 189 -2.73 -16.23 3.39
CA CYS A 189 -3.37 -15.09 2.72
C CYS A 189 -4.83 -14.93 3.18
N THR A 190 -5.15 -15.35 4.42
CA THR A 190 -6.54 -15.35 4.95
C THR A 190 -7.00 -14.00 5.49
N GLY A 191 -6.25 -12.94 5.20
CA GLY A 191 -6.59 -11.59 5.61
C GLY A 191 -6.57 -11.41 7.13
N PHE A 192 -7.44 -10.60 7.66
CA PHE A 192 -7.48 -10.30 9.10
C PHE A 192 -7.72 -11.51 10.01
N LYS A 193 -8.18 -12.64 9.45
CA LYS A 193 -8.39 -13.87 10.23
C LYS A 193 -7.10 -14.56 10.64
N ARG A 194 -6.02 -14.46 9.84
CA ARG A 194 -4.70 -15.03 10.13
C ARG A 194 -4.78 -16.51 10.53
N VAL A 195 -5.54 -17.29 9.78
CA VAL A 195 -5.96 -18.67 10.14
C VAL A 195 -4.78 -19.56 10.49
N LEU A 196 -3.69 -19.47 9.71
CA LEU A 196 -2.51 -20.30 9.92
C LEU A 196 -1.56 -19.68 10.96
N MET A 197 -1.24 -18.41 10.82
CA MET A 197 -0.24 -17.75 11.67
C MET A 197 -0.66 -17.63 13.13
N SER A 198 -1.96 -17.52 13.40
CA SER A 198 -2.50 -17.52 14.77
C SER A 198 -2.19 -18.83 15.52
N LYS A 199 -2.10 -19.97 14.81
CA LYS A 199 -1.78 -21.29 15.38
C LYS A 199 -0.28 -21.45 15.64
N LEU A 200 0.56 -20.67 15.01
CA LEU A 200 2.01 -20.67 15.21
C LEU A 200 2.46 -19.66 16.27
N GLY A 201 1.54 -18.99 16.95
CA GLY A 201 1.83 -18.07 18.05
C GLY A 201 2.34 -16.69 17.59
N ALA A 202 2.16 -16.33 16.32
CA ALA A 202 2.46 -14.98 15.83
C ALA A 202 1.61 -13.93 16.56
N LYS A 203 2.24 -12.82 16.98
CA LYS A 203 1.58 -11.75 17.73
C LYS A 203 1.40 -10.52 16.87
N TRP A 204 0.27 -9.86 17.04
CA TRP A 204 0.02 -8.58 16.36
C TRP A 204 0.69 -7.42 17.10
N VAL A 205 1.49 -6.65 16.39
CA VAL A 205 2.10 -5.41 16.84
C VAL A 205 1.30 -4.25 16.30
N SER A 206 0.44 -3.69 17.12
CA SER A 206 -0.46 -2.59 16.73
C SER A 206 0.27 -1.26 16.60
N TYR A 207 -0.05 -0.52 15.55
CA TYR A 207 0.40 0.85 15.32
C TYR A 207 -0.59 1.93 15.81
N LYS A 208 -1.64 1.56 16.54
CA LYS A 208 -2.63 2.50 17.12
C LYS A 208 -2.00 3.65 17.93
N LYS A 209 -0.80 3.42 18.47
CA LYS A 209 -0.05 4.50 19.13
C LYS A 209 0.20 5.66 18.16
N TYR A 210 0.40 5.39 16.90
CA TYR A 210 0.73 6.36 15.85
C TYR A 210 -0.48 6.65 14.96
N LEU A 211 -1.07 5.63 14.36
CA LEU A 211 -2.17 5.73 13.41
C LEU A 211 -3.52 5.55 14.12
N LYS A 212 -4.38 6.55 14.07
CA LYS A 212 -5.60 6.63 14.88
C LYS A 212 -6.86 6.17 14.16
N VAL A 213 -6.81 5.99 12.85
CA VAL A 213 -7.94 5.45 12.08
C VAL A 213 -7.99 3.93 12.21
N ASN A 214 -9.19 3.38 12.34
CA ASN A 214 -9.40 1.95 12.59
C ASN A 214 -10.73 1.43 12.04
N SER A 215 -11.42 2.24 11.26
CA SER A 215 -12.74 1.92 10.71
C SER A 215 -12.88 2.49 9.31
N ALA A 216 -13.62 1.79 8.46
CA ALA A 216 -13.89 2.20 7.10
C ALA A 216 -15.33 1.91 6.71
N ILE A 217 -16.03 2.85 6.09
CA ILE A 217 -17.23 2.58 5.30
C ILE A 217 -16.89 2.74 3.83
N THR A 218 -17.46 1.86 3.01
CA THR A 218 -17.23 1.86 1.56
C THR A 218 -18.55 2.06 0.82
N PHE A 219 -18.48 2.72 -0.33
CA PHE A 219 -19.63 2.96 -1.18
C PHE A 219 -19.18 3.14 -2.63
N GLN A 220 -20.14 3.18 -3.55
CA GLN A 220 -19.88 3.41 -4.96
C GLN A 220 -20.63 4.68 -5.42
N THR A 221 -20.06 5.37 -6.40
CA THR A 221 -20.74 6.46 -7.11
C THR A 221 -20.72 6.18 -8.61
N PRO A 222 -21.70 6.71 -9.37
CA PRO A 222 -21.73 6.55 -10.81
C PRO A 222 -20.46 7.04 -11.50
N ASP A 223 -20.22 6.52 -12.68
CA ASP A 223 -19.18 7.00 -13.59
C ASP A 223 -19.55 8.40 -14.11
N GLU A 224 -18.56 9.31 -14.08
CA GLU A 224 -18.70 10.68 -14.59
C GLU A 224 -18.12 10.82 -16.03
N ASN A 225 -17.74 9.70 -16.67
CA ASN A 225 -17.10 9.64 -18.00
C ASN A 225 -15.80 10.48 -18.13
N ASN A 226 -15.25 10.92 -17.00
CA ASN A 226 -13.99 11.64 -16.94
C ASN A 226 -13.17 11.08 -15.79
N TYR A 227 -12.22 10.19 -16.12
CA TYR A 227 -11.38 9.53 -15.12
C TYR A 227 -10.20 10.43 -14.76
N ASN A 228 -10.13 10.81 -13.49
CA ASN A 228 -8.91 11.37 -12.96
C ASN A 228 -7.79 10.33 -12.99
N ILE A 229 -6.59 10.75 -13.37
CA ILE A 229 -5.41 9.90 -13.38
C ILE A 229 -4.75 9.81 -11.99
N TRP A 230 -5.51 10.05 -10.94
CA TRP A 230 -5.07 9.97 -9.54
C TRP A 230 -6.16 9.41 -8.64
N THR A 231 -5.74 8.85 -7.52
CA THR A 231 -6.64 8.62 -6.38
C THR A 231 -6.86 9.95 -5.65
N LEU A 232 -8.11 10.32 -5.39
CA LEU A 232 -8.39 11.42 -4.46
C LEU A 232 -8.26 10.92 -3.01
N ALA A 233 -7.53 11.65 -2.17
CA ALA A 233 -7.52 11.52 -0.73
C ALA A 233 -7.94 12.86 -0.12
N LYS A 234 -9.16 12.96 0.39
CA LYS A 234 -9.69 14.20 0.98
C LYS A 234 -9.80 14.07 2.49
N ALA A 235 -9.15 14.98 3.22
CA ALA A 235 -9.25 15.01 4.67
C ALA A 235 -10.66 15.39 5.12
N MET A 236 -11.20 14.63 6.07
CA MET A 236 -12.52 14.75 6.68
C MET A 236 -12.37 15.11 8.17
N ASP A 237 -13.46 15.23 8.91
CA ASP A 237 -13.38 15.64 10.31
C ASP A 237 -12.64 14.65 11.22
N TYR A 238 -12.80 13.34 10.97
CA TYR A 238 -12.23 12.31 11.83
C TYR A 238 -11.46 11.25 11.05
N GLY A 239 -10.90 11.62 9.90
CA GLY A 239 -10.17 10.75 8.99
C GLY A 239 -10.08 11.32 7.59
N TRP A 240 -10.22 10.49 6.56
CA TRP A 240 -10.14 10.91 5.16
C TRP A 240 -10.97 9.99 4.26
N ARG A 241 -11.48 10.53 3.17
CA ARG A 241 -12.17 9.74 2.15
C ARG A 241 -11.32 9.61 0.90
N PHE A 242 -11.48 8.49 0.22
CA PHE A 242 -10.91 8.28 -1.10
C PHE A 242 -11.99 8.20 -2.18
N LYS A 243 -11.58 8.57 -3.41
CA LYS A 243 -12.31 8.29 -4.66
C LYS A 243 -11.32 7.66 -5.63
N ILE A 244 -11.63 6.43 -6.09
CA ILE A 244 -10.81 5.63 -6.99
C ILE A 244 -11.61 5.44 -8.29
N PRO A 245 -11.19 6.04 -9.42
CA PRO A 245 -11.86 5.88 -10.70
C PRO A 245 -11.53 4.51 -11.30
N VAL A 246 -12.57 3.74 -11.63
CA VAL A 246 -12.47 2.50 -12.41
C VAL A 246 -13.51 2.57 -13.53
N GLN A 247 -13.34 1.79 -14.60
CA GLN A 247 -14.29 1.83 -15.72
C GLN A 247 -15.70 1.46 -15.25
N GLY A 248 -16.66 2.34 -15.54
CA GLY A 248 -18.09 2.18 -15.25
C GLY A 248 -18.53 2.62 -13.85
N ARG A 249 -17.63 3.00 -12.94
CA ARG A 249 -17.96 3.50 -11.60
C ARG A 249 -16.77 4.13 -10.89
N HIS A 250 -17.03 4.75 -9.75
CA HIS A 250 -15.99 5.09 -8.79
C HIS A 250 -16.13 4.24 -7.51
N GLY A 251 -15.01 3.69 -7.04
CA GLY A 251 -14.90 3.12 -5.71
C GLY A 251 -14.59 4.22 -4.70
N ASN A 252 -15.35 4.28 -3.61
CA ASN A 252 -15.18 5.28 -2.57
C ASN A 252 -15.12 4.63 -1.19
N GLY A 253 -14.51 5.33 -0.25
CA GLY A 253 -14.56 4.97 1.15
C GLY A 253 -14.14 6.11 2.05
N TYR A 254 -14.61 6.06 3.29
CA TYR A 254 -14.18 6.95 4.36
C TYR A 254 -13.50 6.13 5.45
N ILE A 255 -12.22 6.41 5.64
CA ILE A 255 -11.36 5.82 6.66
C ILE A 255 -11.39 6.76 7.86
N PHE A 256 -11.83 6.29 9.03
CA PHE A 256 -12.05 7.15 10.20
C PHE A 256 -11.67 6.45 11.52
N SER A 257 -11.63 7.25 12.57
CA SER A 257 -11.44 6.75 13.93
C SER A 257 -12.80 6.56 14.62
N ASP A 258 -13.16 5.32 14.98
CA ASP A 258 -14.40 4.99 15.67
C ASP A 258 -14.46 5.52 17.12
N LYS A 259 -13.32 6.04 17.61
CA LYS A 259 -13.27 6.79 18.88
C LYS A 259 -13.99 8.15 18.79
N TYR A 260 -14.06 8.74 17.62
CA TYR A 260 -14.54 10.12 17.42
C TYR A 260 -15.82 10.22 16.61
N THR A 261 -16.16 9.24 15.81
CA THR A 261 -17.36 9.21 14.98
C THR A 261 -17.91 7.79 14.83
N THR A 262 -19.15 7.66 14.36
CA THR A 262 -19.79 6.36 14.05
C THR A 262 -19.98 6.21 12.54
N PRO A 263 -20.24 5.01 12.02
CA PRO A 263 -20.54 4.80 10.59
C PRO A 263 -21.68 5.69 10.07
N GLU A 264 -22.73 5.89 10.87
CA GLU A 264 -23.91 6.72 10.52
C GLU A 264 -23.52 8.21 10.40
N LYS A 265 -22.75 8.73 11.38
CA LYS A 265 -22.27 10.11 11.35
C LYS A 265 -21.25 10.32 10.22
N ALA A 266 -20.39 9.33 9.97
CA ALA A 266 -19.46 9.32 8.86
C ALA A 266 -20.21 9.35 7.52
N LYS A 267 -21.29 8.58 7.38
CA LYS A 267 -22.20 8.63 6.21
C LYS A 267 -22.76 10.04 6.01
N THR A 268 -23.35 10.62 7.05
CA THR A 268 -23.92 11.99 7.00
C THR A 268 -22.87 13.03 6.59
N GLU A 269 -21.65 12.91 7.09
CA GLU A 269 -20.54 13.81 6.71
C GLU A 269 -20.20 13.69 5.22
N ILE A 270 -20.14 12.46 4.69
CA ILE A 270 -19.90 12.21 3.26
C ILE A 270 -21.03 12.76 2.41
N GLU A 271 -22.28 12.50 2.76
CA GLU A 271 -23.46 12.97 2.01
C GLU A 271 -23.50 14.50 1.94
N LYS A 272 -23.15 15.16 3.03
CA LYS A 272 -22.98 16.62 3.05
C LYS A 272 -21.86 17.10 2.12
N ASP A 273 -20.73 16.38 2.07
CA ASP A 273 -19.58 16.72 1.22
C ASP A 273 -19.86 16.47 -0.27
N LEU A 274 -20.64 15.43 -0.57
CA LEU A 274 -21.02 15.07 -1.95
C LEU A 274 -22.26 15.82 -2.47
N GLY A 275 -23.13 16.28 -1.57
CA GLY A 275 -24.41 16.92 -1.92
C GLY A 275 -25.51 15.93 -2.32
N HIS A 276 -25.31 14.63 -2.09
CA HIS A 276 -26.31 13.59 -2.37
C HIS A 276 -26.17 12.40 -1.41
N GLU A 277 -27.21 11.59 -1.30
CA GLU A 277 -27.23 10.37 -0.48
C GLU A 277 -26.31 9.28 -1.04
N ILE A 278 -25.78 8.43 -0.13
CA ILE A 278 -25.00 7.25 -0.48
C ILE A 278 -25.56 5.99 0.19
N THR A 279 -25.30 4.84 -0.43
CA THR A 279 -25.55 3.53 0.17
C THR A 279 -24.25 2.93 0.64
N ILE A 280 -24.14 2.61 1.95
CA ILE A 280 -22.98 1.93 2.50
C ILE A 280 -22.95 0.48 1.99
N GLY A 281 -21.86 0.12 1.31
CA GLY A 281 -21.62 -1.26 0.85
C GLY A 281 -21.08 -2.15 1.94
N LYS A 282 -20.01 -1.72 2.61
CA LYS A 282 -19.37 -2.47 3.72
C LYS A 282 -18.93 -1.52 4.83
N HIS A 283 -18.97 -2.04 6.07
CA HIS A 283 -18.28 -1.46 7.21
C HIS A 283 -17.18 -2.42 7.66
N ILE A 284 -15.95 -1.94 7.70
CA ILE A 284 -14.76 -2.72 8.00
C ILE A 284 -14.06 -2.12 9.22
N LYS A 285 -13.79 -2.94 10.22
CA LYS A 285 -12.93 -2.57 11.36
C LYS A 285 -11.56 -3.20 11.19
N PHE A 286 -10.52 -2.45 11.55
CA PHE A 286 -9.15 -2.94 11.46
C PHE A 286 -8.26 -2.37 12.58
N ASP A 287 -7.14 -3.03 12.79
CA ASP A 287 -6.08 -2.55 13.66
C ASP A 287 -4.83 -2.34 12.78
N PRO A 288 -4.40 -1.09 12.54
CA PRO A 288 -3.18 -0.87 11.77
C PRO A 288 -1.98 -1.46 12.51
N GLY A 289 -1.17 -2.24 11.80
CA GLY A 289 -0.05 -2.94 12.42
C GLY A 289 0.54 -4.04 11.55
N ARG A 290 1.30 -4.91 12.17
CA ARG A 290 1.95 -6.08 11.55
C ARG A 290 2.07 -7.24 12.54
N LEU A 291 2.38 -8.41 12.04
CA LEU A 291 2.86 -9.50 12.90
C LEU A 291 4.28 -9.18 13.42
N ASP A 292 4.60 -9.68 14.61
CA ASP A 292 5.96 -9.66 15.14
C ASP A 292 6.91 -10.52 14.31
N LYS A 293 6.38 -11.62 13.75
CA LYS A 293 7.05 -12.53 12.82
C LYS A 293 6.07 -12.92 11.72
N THR A 294 6.38 -12.56 10.48
CA THR A 294 5.58 -12.91 9.31
C THR A 294 5.96 -14.27 8.72
N TRP A 295 7.15 -14.78 9.03
CA TRP A 295 7.58 -16.13 8.65
C TRP A 295 7.99 -16.94 9.90
N ILE A 296 7.24 -18.01 10.17
CA ILE A 296 7.50 -18.94 11.28
C ILE A 296 7.54 -20.37 10.71
N LYS A 297 8.70 -21.04 10.89
CA LYS A 297 8.91 -22.44 10.45
C LYS A 297 8.56 -22.63 8.96
N ASN A 298 7.55 -23.45 8.66
CA ASN A 298 7.10 -23.72 7.29
C ASN A 298 5.88 -22.88 6.86
N CYS A 299 5.63 -21.74 7.51
CA CYS A 299 4.51 -20.88 7.16
C CYS A 299 4.90 -19.40 7.13
N VAL A 300 4.45 -18.71 6.09
CA VAL A 300 4.60 -17.25 5.93
C VAL A 300 3.24 -16.58 5.73
N ALA A 301 3.04 -15.41 6.34
CA ALA A 301 1.89 -14.55 6.11
C ALA A 301 2.21 -13.49 5.05
N ILE A 302 1.33 -13.33 4.06
CA ILE A 302 1.43 -12.31 3.01
C ILE A 302 0.12 -11.53 2.90
N GLY A 303 0.22 -10.22 2.68
CA GLY A 303 -0.91 -9.31 2.62
C GLY A 303 -1.52 -9.05 4.00
N LEU A 304 -2.85 -8.91 4.07
CA LEU A 304 -3.56 -8.51 5.29
C LEU A 304 -3.40 -9.50 6.46
N SER A 305 -2.97 -10.72 6.21
CA SER A 305 -2.63 -11.67 7.27
C SER A 305 -1.31 -11.35 7.96
N GLY A 306 -0.36 -10.75 7.24
CA GLY A 306 0.95 -10.36 7.77
C GLY A 306 1.01 -8.94 8.32
N ASN A 307 0.35 -8.04 7.64
CA ASN A 307 0.41 -6.61 7.95
C ASN A 307 -0.75 -5.85 7.31
N PHE A 308 -1.12 -4.72 7.90
CA PHE A 308 -2.06 -3.77 7.33
C PHE A 308 -1.86 -2.38 7.91
N ILE A 309 -1.81 -1.41 7.04
CA ILE A 309 -1.93 0.01 7.37
C ILE A 309 -3.08 0.54 6.53
N GLU A 310 -3.71 1.61 6.94
CA GLU A 310 -4.78 2.24 6.17
C GLU A 310 -4.40 2.39 4.69
N PRO A 311 -5.37 2.41 3.75
CA PRO A 311 -5.08 2.36 2.32
C PRO A 311 -4.50 3.66 1.74
N LEU A 312 -4.11 4.63 2.57
CA LEU A 312 -3.39 5.82 2.13
C LEU A 312 -2.12 5.38 1.38
N GLU A 313 -1.92 5.90 0.18
CA GLU A 313 -0.82 5.56 -0.73
C GLU A 313 -0.88 4.13 -1.33
N ALA A 314 -2.01 3.42 -1.18
CA ALA A 314 -2.26 2.13 -1.82
C ALA A 314 -1.19 1.04 -1.53
N THR A 315 -0.67 0.99 -0.31
CA THR A 315 0.51 0.20 0.06
C THR A 315 0.29 -1.31 0.12
N SER A 316 -0.94 -1.77 0.34
CA SER A 316 -1.22 -3.19 0.65
C SER A 316 -0.79 -4.16 -0.45
N ILE A 317 -1.09 -3.87 -1.72
CA ILE A 317 -0.73 -4.73 -2.85
C ILE A 317 0.77 -4.67 -3.10
N GLY A 318 1.35 -3.47 -3.12
CA GLY A 318 2.79 -3.27 -3.29
C GLY A 318 3.61 -4.01 -2.23
N THR A 319 3.18 -3.92 -0.96
CA THR A 319 3.81 -4.68 0.14
C THR A 319 3.70 -6.18 -0.07
N SER A 320 2.55 -6.70 -0.53
CA SER A 320 2.37 -8.13 -0.79
C SER A 320 3.29 -8.63 -1.91
N ILE A 321 3.47 -7.85 -2.98
CA ILE A 321 4.38 -8.14 -4.08
C ILE A 321 5.81 -8.18 -3.54
N GLN A 322 6.23 -7.16 -2.81
CA GLN A 322 7.58 -7.06 -2.27
C GLN A 322 7.90 -8.18 -1.27
N GLN A 323 6.97 -8.51 -0.39
CA GLN A 323 7.09 -9.67 0.50
C GLN A 323 7.28 -10.96 -0.28
N THR A 324 6.58 -11.12 -1.39
CA THR A 324 6.69 -12.32 -2.23
C THR A 324 8.02 -12.39 -2.97
N PHE A 325 8.52 -11.27 -3.50
CA PHE A 325 9.84 -11.23 -4.12
C PHE A 325 10.94 -11.57 -3.11
N LEU A 326 10.85 -11.08 -1.88
CA LEU A 326 11.76 -11.47 -0.80
C LEU A 326 11.66 -12.98 -0.50
N LEU A 327 10.43 -13.49 -0.35
CA LEU A 327 10.20 -14.92 -0.10
C LEU A 327 10.76 -15.78 -1.24
N MET A 328 10.59 -15.37 -2.49
CA MET A 328 11.08 -16.07 -3.66
C MET A 328 12.59 -16.31 -3.61
N HIS A 329 13.37 -15.37 -3.08
CA HIS A 329 14.81 -15.55 -2.90
C HIS A 329 15.16 -16.49 -1.75
N ASP A 330 14.37 -16.45 -0.70
CA ASP A 330 14.71 -17.08 0.58
C ASP A 330 14.06 -18.46 0.79
N LEU A 331 13.03 -18.82 -0.03
CA LEU A 331 12.18 -19.98 0.19
C LEU A 331 12.92 -21.33 0.24
N GLN A 332 13.89 -21.53 -0.66
CA GLN A 332 14.68 -22.78 -0.72
C GLN A 332 15.72 -22.89 0.41
N SER A 333 16.07 -21.76 1.01
CA SER A 333 17.05 -21.67 2.10
C SER A 333 16.35 -21.54 3.46
N ASN A 334 15.19 -22.16 3.64
CA ASN A 334 14.34 -22.03 4.83
C ASN A 334 15.05 -22.52 6.12
N CYS A 335 15.88 -21.69 6.70
CA CYS A 335 16.50 -21.89 7.99
C CYS A 335 16.21 -20.73 8.95
N GLU A 336 16.58 -20.86 10.21
CA GLU A 336 16.25 -19.84 11.24
C GLU A 336 16.86 -18.47 10.93
N ILE A 337 18.09 -18.42 10.44
CA ILE A 337 18.79 -17.18 10.12
C ILE A 337 18.04 -16.46 8.99
N ILE A 338 17.72 -17.16 7.92
CA ILE A 338 16.99 -16.59 6.77
C ILE A 338 15.62 -16.09 7.17
N ARG A 339 14.86 -16.84 7.97
CA ARG A 339 13.56 -16.40 8.47
C ARG A 339 13.68 -15.14 9.34
N LYS A 340 14.72 -15.04 10.16
CA LYS A 340 14.97 -13.85 10.98
C LYS A 340 15.27 -12.63 10.10
N GLU A 341 16.13 -12.79 9.10
CA GLU A 341 16.45 -11.72 8.14
C GLU A 341 15.22 -11.27 7.37
N TYR A 342 14.42 -12.21 6.84
CA TYR A 342 13.16 -11.90 6.19
C TYR A 342 12.22 -11.10 7.10
N ASN A 343 12.01 -11.56 8.34
CA ASN A 343 11.14 -10.87 9.30
C ASN A 343 11.64 -9.45 9.60
N ASN A 344 12.95 -9.24 9.74
CA ASN A 344 13.54 -7.93 9.97
C ASN A 344 13.31 -6.97 8.79
N LYS A 345 13.45 -7.46 7.55
CA LYS A 345 13.15 -6.69 6.33
C LYS A 345 11.68 -6.25 6.30
N ILE A 346 10.74 -7.16 6.61
CA ILE A 346 9.31 -6.83 6.65
C ILE A 346 9.00 -5.81 7.76
N ILE A 347 9.62 -5.93 8.92
CA ILE A 347 9.49 -4.92 9.99
C ILE A 347 9.93 -3.55 9.50
N GLY A 348 11.08 -3.46 8.84
CA GLY A 348 11.60 -2.21 8.29
C GLY A 348 10.68 -1.58 7.23
N ILE A 349 10.14 -2.40 6.32
CA ILE A 349 9.16 -1.96 5.31
C ILE A 349 7.92 -1.37 6.01
N MET A 350 7.37 -2.06 6.99
CA MET A 350 6.15 -1.62 7.66
C MET A 350 6.35 -0.38 8.52
N ASP A 351 7.51 -0.24 9.14
CA ASP A 351 7.86 0.96 9.91
C ASP A 351 8.08 2.18 8.98
N ASN A 352 8.66 1.97 7.79
CA ASN A 352 8.77 2.99 6.74
C ASN A 352 7.39 3.47 6.29
N ILE A 353 6.46 2.55 5.99
CA ILE A 353 5.10 2.88 5.58
C ILE A 353 4.35 3.61 6.70
N ARG A 354 4.45 3.15 7.96
CA ARG A 354 3.84 3.81 9.13
C ARG A 354 4.27 5.28 9.22
N ASP A 355 5.55 5.54 9.08
CA ASP A 355 6.12 6.87 9.20
C ASP A 355 5.71 7.76 8.03
N PHE A 356 5.70 7.20 6.83
CA PHE A 356 5.24 7.92 5.64
C PHE A 356 3.75 8.27 5.71
N VAL A 357 2.90 7.34 6.11
CA VAL A 357 1.46 7.59 6.31
C VAL A 357 1.24 8.64 7.40
N PHE A 358 1.95 8.54 8.55
CA PHE A 358 1.86 9.55 9.61
C PHE A 358 2.23 10.95 9.12
N LEU A 359 3.23 11.07 8.24
CA LEU A 359 3.71 12.34 7.70
C LEU A 359 2.59 13.17 7.05
N HIS A 360 1.68 12.52 6.33
CA HIS A 360 0.54 13.20 5.68
C HIS A 360 -0.39 13.89 6.68
N TYR A 361 -0.49 13.39 7.90
CA TYR A 361 -1.37 13.92 8.94
C TYR A 361 -0.77 15.12 9.69
N LEU A 362 0.53 15.43 9.55
CA LEU A 362 1.19 16.50 10.30
C LEU A 362 0.58 17.90 10.13
N PRO A 363 0.14 18.32 8.95
CA PRO A 363 -0.36 19.68 8.76
C PRO A 363 -1.85 19.82 9.06
N TRP A 364 -2.27 19.53 10.25
CA TRP A 364 -3.66 19.62 10.63
C TRP A 364 -4.23 21.04 10.56
N LYS A 365 -5.17 21.30 9.67
CA LYS A 365 -6.00 22.52 9.65
C LYS A 365 -7.20 22.44 10.60
N LYS A 366 -7.64 21.24 10.92
CA LYS A 366 -8.85 21.02 11.73
C LYS A 366 -8.49 20.96 13.19
N HIS A 367 -8.97 21.93 13.99
CA HIS A 367 -8.67 22.06 15.41
C HIS A 367 -9.49 21.09 16.30
N ASN A 368 -9.86 19.90 15.80
CA ASN A 368 -10.56 18.92 16.59
C ASN A 368 -9.63 17.93 17.31
N LYS A 369 -10.20 17.14 18.23
CA LYS A 369 -9.43 16.17 19.04
C LYS A 369 -8.78 15.05 18.23
N PHE A 370 -9.33 14.67 17.06
CA PHE A 370 -8.75 13.64 16.21
C PHE A 370 -7.43 14.13 15.59
N TRP A 371 -7.45 15.27 14.89
CA TRP A 371 -6.28 15.80 14.20
C TRP A 371 -5.14 16.21 15.15
N LYS A 372 -5.47 16.61 16.39
CA LYS A 372 -4.45 16.90 17.42
C LYS A 372 -3.59 15.71 17.81
N ASN A 373 -3.98 14.47 17.50
CA ASN A 373 -3.13 13.30 17.74
C ASN A 373 -1.90 13.25 16.82
N TYR A 374 -1.90 13.97 15.71
CA TYR A 374 -0.87 13.90 14.69
C TYR A 374 0.13 15.07 14.76
N MET A 375 0.46 15.53 15.96
CA MET A 375 1.56 16.47 16.15
C MET A 375 2.91 15.76 16.04
N ALA A 376 3.96 16.50 15.63
CA ALA A 376 5.31 15.96 15.47
C ALA A 376 5.82 15.24 16.74
N ASP A 377 5.43 15.69 17.92
CA ASP A 377 5.80 15.06 19.20
C ASP A 377 5.20 13.66 19.39
N ASN A 378 4.14 13.33 18.68
CA ASN A 378 3.50 12.02 18.71
C ASN A 378 4.03 11.07 17.61
N ALA A 379 4.91 11.56 16.73
CA ALA A 379 5.54 10.74 15.69
C ALA A 379 6.49 9.70 16.30
N SER A 380 6.84 8.70 15.49
CA SER A 380 7.85 7.70 15.85
C SER A 380 9.23 8.34 16.04
N PRO A 381 10.16 7.70 16.76
CA PRO A 381 11.54 8.19 16.88
C PRO A 381 12.21 8.38 15.51
N SER A 382 12.01 7.44 14.56
CA SER A 382 12.54 7.52 13.19
C SER A 382 11.99 8.73 12.45
N LEU A 383 10.69 8.97 12.47
CA LEU A 383 10.09 10.13 11.80
C LEU A 383 10.53 11.45 12.46
N LYS A 384 10.62 11.52 13.79
CA LYS A 384 11.17 12.70 14.50
C LYS A 384 12.58 13.04 14.03
N ARG A 385 13.43 12.01 13.87
CA ARG A 385 14.78 12.17 13.31
C ARG A 385 14.73 12.73 11.89
N LEU A 386 13.90 12.18 11.00
CA LEU A 386 13.72 12.68 9.63
C LEU A 386 13.25 14.13 9.59
N LEU A 387 12.27 14.50 10.41
CA LEU A 387 11.80 15.89 10.52
C LEU A 387 12.90 16.83 11.01
N SER A 388 13.74 16.38 11.93
CA SER A 388 14.88 17.18 12.44
C SER A 388 15.94 17.39 11.35
N ILE A 389 16.25 16.37 10.55
CA ILE A 389 17.15 16.47 9.40
C ILE A 389 16.55 17.40 8.34
N SER A 390 15.26 17.24 8.02
CA SER A 390 14.56 18.04 7.01
C SER A 390 14.52 19.54 7.33
N LYS A 391 14.69 19.95 8.59
CA LYS A 391 14.90 21.36 9.00
C LYS A 391 16.28 21.89 8.62
N LYS A 392 17.24 21.04 8.31
CA LYS A 392 18.63 21.40 8.07
C LYS A 392 19.05 21.22 6.61
N ARG A 393 18.55 20.21 5.95
CA ARG A 393 18.79 19.88 4.54
C ARG A 393 17.66 19.00 3.99
N LEU A 394 17.63 18.82 2.67
CA LEU A 394 16.79 17.78 2.07
C LEU A 394 17.24 16.38 2.50
N LEU A 395 16.30 15.47 2.56
CA LEU A 395 16.56 14.06 2.85
C LEU A 395 17.32 13.40 1.68
N ILE A 396 18.11 12.39 2.01
CA ILE A 396 18.71 11.45 1.07
C ILE A 396 18.24 10.04 1.42
N ASP A 397 18.40 9.09 0.50
CA ASP A 397 17.89 7.72 0.69
C ASP A 397 18.50 7.00 1.90
N GLN A 398 19.75 7.34 2.26
CA GLN A 398 20.42 6.84 3.45
C GLN A 398 19.83 7.36 4.77
N ASP A 399 19.06 8.45 4.74
CA ASP A 399 18.33 8.91 5.92
C ASP A 399 17.12 8.04 6.24
N ILE A 400 16.54 7.39 5.23
CA ILE A 400 15.30 6.64 5.34
C ILE A 400 15.60 5.22 5.82
N GLU A 401 14.98 4.82 6.93
CA GLU A 401 15.06 3.46 7.45
C GLU A 401 14.25 2.48 6.57
N GLY A 402 14.54 1.18 6.65
CA GLY A 402 13.87 0.13 5.90
C GLY A 402 14.75 -0.59 4.87
N GLY A 403 16.05 -0.19 4.74
CA GLY A 403 17.01 -0.79 3.82
C GLY A 403 16.62 -0.62 2.34
N ASP A 404 17.08 -1.51 1.48
CA ASP A 404 16.85 -1.45 0.03
C ASP A 404 15.44 -1.90 -0.38
N TYR A 405 14.64 -2.37 0.57
CA TYR A 405 13.27 -2.87 0.34
C TYR A 405 12.19 -1.92 0.84
N LYS A 406 12.54 -0.70 1.26
CA LYS A 406 11.56 0.30 1.67
C LYS A 406 10.64 0.68 0.51
N LEU A 407 9.36 0.94 0.80
CA LEU A 407 8.40 1.38 -0.20
C LEU A 407 8.58 2.87 -0.53
N PHE A 408 8.90 3.68 0.47
CA PHE A 408 9.00 5.12 0.31
C PHE A 408 10.44 5.59 0.52
N TRP A 409 10.97 6.23 -0.49
CA TRP A 409 12.32 6.76 -0.58
C TRP A 409 12.37 8.24 -0.19
N ALA A 410 13.55 8.84 -0.08
CA ALA A 410 13.70 10.24 0.28
C ALA A 410 12.86 11.17 -0.62
N LYS A 411 12.80 10.88 -1.92
CA LYS A 411 11.98 11.63 -2.88
C LYS A 411 10.50 11.73 -2.48
N ASN A 412 9.91 10.64 -1.98
CA ASN A 412 8.52 10.61 -1.55
C ASN A 412 8.31 11.48 -0.30
N PHE A 413 9.19 11.35 0.71
CA PHE A 413 9.15 12.18 1.91
C PHE A 413 9.32 13.66 1.58
N ILE A 414 10.23 14.03 0.68
CA ILE A 414 10.45 15.41 0.25
C ILE A 414 9.19 15.98 -0.42
N GLN A 415 8.55 15.23 -1.32
CA GLN A 415 7.32 15.67 -1.98
C GLN A 415 6.20 15.96 -0.97
N VAL A 416 5.98 15.06 -0.02
CA VAL A 416 4.96 15.24 0.99
C VAL A 416 5.29 16.40 1.91
N LEU A 417 6.53 16.50 2.42
CA LEU A 417 7.00 17.63 3.23
C LEU A 417 6.81 18.98 2.51
N TYR A 418 7.09 19.00 1.20
CA TYR A 418 6.83 20.19 0.39
C TYR A 418 5.33 20.47 0.26
N GLY A 419 4.55 19.45 -0.08
CA GLY A 419 3.10 19.55 -0.28
C GLY A 419 2.37 20.07 0.96
N ILE A 420 2.76 19.62 2.15
CA ILE A 420 2.20 20.08 3.42
C ILE A 420 2.76 21.42 3.91
N GLY A 421 3.65 22.06 3.14
CA GLY A 421 4.20 23.37 3.46
C GLY A 421 5.31 23.39 4.51
N PHE A 422 5.90 22.24 4.84
CA PHE A 422 6.95 22.13 5.85
C PHE A 422 8.17 23.00 5.54
N TYR A 423 8.61 23.03 4.29
CA TYR A 423 9.77 23.81 3.86
C TYR A 423 9.52 25.32 3.81
N LYS A 424 8.27 25.78 3.70
CA LYS A 424 7.94 27.21 3.80
C LYS A 424 8.34 27.79 5.17
N LEU A 425 8.18 26.99 6.21
CA LEU A 425 8.54 27.36 7.58
C LEU A 425 10.05 27.27 7.87
N ASN A 426 10.79 26.49 7.07
CA ASN A 426 12.20 26.17 7.29
C ASN A 426 13.12 26.64 6.16
N ASN A 427 12.73 27.67 5.44
CA ASN A 427 13.35 28.13 4.19
C ASN A 427 14.82 28.57 4.33
N LYS A 428 15.24 29.11 5.50
CA LYS A 428 16.61 29.61 5.73
C LYS A 428 17.70 28.59 5.39
N TYR A 429 17.55 27.34 5.85
CA TYR A 429 18.55 26.29 5.64
C TYR A 429 18.52 25.78 4.20
N ILE A 430 17.35 25.65 3.61
CA ILE A 430 17.18 25.28 2.20
C ILE A 430 17.83 26.30 1.27
N ASN A 431 17.63 27.60 1.53
CA ASN A 431 18.27 28.68 0.78
C ASN A 431 19.81 28.61 0.87
N ASN A 432 20.35 28.34 2.05
CA ASN A 432 21.80 28.22 2.21
C ASN A 432 22.36 26.99 1.48
N GLN A 433 21.66 25.87 1.53
CA GLN A 433 22.05 24.68 0.80
C GLN A 433 22.05 24.91 -0.72
N TYR A 434 21.04 25.59 -1.26
CA TYR A 434 21.00 25.92 -2.69
C TYR A 434 22.12 26.91 -3.11
N LYS A 435 22.45 27.90 -2.27
CA LYS A 435 23.53 28.83 -2.53
C LYS A 435 24.91 28.15 -2.63
N SER A 436 25.09 27.04 -1.91
CA SER A 436 26.33 26.26 -1.95
C SER A 436 26.48 25.37 -3.19
N VAL A 437 25.42 25.21 -3.98
CA VAL A 437 25.45 24.45 -5.24
C VAL A 437 26.21 25.27 -6.30
N PRO A 438 27.19 24.71 -7.00
CA PRO A 438 27.88 25.40 -8.10
C PRO A 438 26.91 25.89 -9.17
N ASP A 439 27.16 27.07 -9.73
CA ASP A 439 26.25 27.73 -10.70
C ASP A 439 26.04 26.87 -11.98
N THR A 440 27.04 26.08 -12.36
CA THR A 440 26.93 25.12 -13.46
C THR A 440 25.79 24.11 -13.32
N PHE A 441 25.38 23.78 -12.08
CA PHE A 441 24.26 22.90 -11.78
C PHE A 441 22.93 23.64 -11.55
N LYS A 442 22.95 24.97 -11.41
CA LYS A 442 21.73 25.78 -11.20
C LYS A 442 21.03 26.15 -12.51
N ILE A 443 21.74 26.05 -13.62
CA ILE A 443 21.26 26.46 -14.96
C ILE A 443 20.50 25.31 -15.66
N MET A 444 20.59 24.09 -15.14
CA MET A 444 19.89 22.92 -15.67
C MET A 444 18.51 22.77 -15.01
#